data_3f2ebdde8d95355845e8e7c5ee378660
#
_entry.id   3f2ebdde8d95355845e8e7c5ee378660
#
_cell.length_a   1.000
_cell.length_b   1.000
_cell.length_c   1.000
_cell.angle_alpha   90.00
_cell.angle_beta   90.00
_cell.angle_gamma   90.00
#
_symmetry.space_group_name_H-M   'P 1'
#
loop_
_entity.id
_entity.type
_entity.pdbx_description
1 polymer ?
#
loop_
_entity_poly.entity_id
_entity_poly.type
_entity_poly.pdbx_seq_one_letter_code
_entity_poly.pdbx_strand_id
1 'polypeptide(L)'
;MTGTLERNDYIEESKLFFKRIWQGKKPIVKLYKTQSADYLYDTGTNKVLKCKPNVFFLLECLFSTEMDKAIAIFLSRFQEGEFIDAVEKIKVAVEKEGVLLSFGANQFGLSSHYGNLKDLLDSKLSQLTLEVTERCPMRCLYCPYNYSFEYSRNHGERDMSLEVAFKAIDYLKTHSYKSDRRAVTFYGGEPLLRFDFIQSCVEYTKSVFSKTSVDFNITTNGILITQEIANYFFKNNFPVVISIDGPKDIHDSYRKDTHGNGTFNRVVNGLKTLVDTYGDEAANKIILSMVYTPPYSGERIDRIAALWDELPWLPKNLNVNITYPSEGTMPAGILSTENVKEEKDLERWGIETFEKKYSGTGEGHPISDSMEEKKLAMFMQRTIFHEPFDKYYLNGCCVPGLRKIFVTVDGAFRICEKISSKAPLIGNVFEGFTLETIQKAYIDEYEQMSLPLCSKCWAIRLCNICYVQTFRTGKFDIDSKCRSCRGELHSKSRLLKLFSILMEKNPDGLNFLYDVKLE
;
A
#
# COMPACT_ATOMS: atom_id res chain seq x y z
N MET A 1 27.12 45.27 -30.32
CA MET A 1 27.46 45.58 -28.91
C MET A 1 26.22 45.70 -28.01
N THR A 2 25.08 46.14 -28.50
CA THR A 2 23.80 46.22 -27.72
C THR A 2 23.26 44.87 -27.28
N GLY A 3 23.24 43.85 -28.14
CA GLY A 3 22.72 42.55 -27.79
C GLY A 3 23.50 41.74 -26.72
N THR A 4 24.79 42.05 -26.53
CA THR A 4 25.62 41.35 -25.49
C THR A 4 25.43 41.95 -24.10
N LEU A 5 25.09 43.24 -24.01
CA LEU A 5 24.77 43.92 -22.77
C LEU A 5 23.39 43.45 -22.26
N GLU A 6 22.35 43.39 -23.11
CA GLU A 6 21.02 42.89 -22.80
C GLU A 6 21.05 41.42 -22.35
N ARG A 7 21.93 40.59 -22.93
CA ARG A 7 22.15 39.19 -22.59
C ARG A 7 22.65 39.01 -21.14
N ASN A 8 23.70 39.71 -20.80
CA ASN A 8 24.31 39.62 -19.45
C ASN A 8 23.29 40.06 -18.39
N ASP A 9 22.50 41.09 -18.69
CA ASP A 9 21.50 41.62 -17.79
C ASP A 9 20.37 40.58 -17.53
N TYR A 10 19.89 39.88 -18.57
CA TYR A 10 18.83 38.85 -18.39
C TYR A 10 19.35 37.61 -17.64
N ILE A 11 20.59 37.18 -17.89
CA ILE A 11 21.18 36.07 -17.15
C ILE A 11 21.30 36.42 -15.66
N GLU A 12 21.78 37.64 -15.35
CA GLU A 12 21.91 38.11 -13.96
C GLU A 12 20.53 38.26 -13.30
N GLU A 13 19.52 38.78 -14.01
CA GLU A 13 18.15 38.82 -13.51
C GLU A 13 17.58 37.42 -13.23
N SER A 14 17.85 36.45 -14.11
CA SER A 14 17.47 35.06 -13.91
C SER A 14 18.14 34.44 -12.70
N LYS A 15 19.40 34.70 -12.48
CA LYS A 15 20.14 34.28 -11.27
C LYS A 15 19.52 34.88 -9.99
N LEU A 16 19.20 36.17 -10.03
CA LEU A 16 18.52 36.84 -8.92
C LEU A 16 17.17 36.25 -8.60
N PHE A 17 16.37 35.92 -9.66
CA PHE A 17 15.11 35.22 -9.50
C PHE A 17 15.28 33.89 -8.78
N PHE A 18 16.16 32.99 -9.25
CA PHE A 18 16.40 31.70 -8.60
C PHE A 18 16.96 31.84 -7.18
N LYS A 19 17.88 32.79 -6.96
CA LYS A 19 18.41 33.09 -5.61
C LYS A 19 17.28 33.53 -4.66
N ARG A 20 16.36 34.35 -5.14
CA ARG A 20 15.24 34.87 -4.34
C ARG A 20 14.28 33.76 -3.95
N ILE A 21 13.85 32.89 -4.90
CA ILE A 21 12.87 31.84 -4.63
C ILE A 21 13.46 30.66 -3.87
N TRP A 22 14.73 30.31 -4.10
CA TRP A 22 15.36 29.13 -3.51
C TRP A 22 16.23 29.42 -2.30
N GLN A 23 16.67 30.64 -2.09
CA GLN A 23 17.47 31.08 -0.92
C GLN A 23 18.65 30.13 -0.62
N GLY A 24 19.36 29.68 -1.66
CA GLY A 24 20.47 28.74 -1.57
C GLY A 24 20.08 27.27 -1.31
N LYS A 25 18.79 26.94 -1.24
CA LYS A 25 18.29 25.57 -1.11
C LYS A 25 17.85 25.06 -2.48
N LYS A 26 17.81 23.73 -2.65
CA LYS A 26 17.24 23.10 -3.86
C LYS A 26 15.84 22.59 -3.54
N PRO A 27 14.82 22.84 -4.41
CA PRO A 27 13.47 22.32 -4.19
C PRO A 27 13.44 20.80 -4.28
N ILE A 28 12.52 20.19 -3.56
CA ILE A 28 12.32 18.74 -3.55
C ILE A 28 11.38 18.34 -4.67
N VAL A 29 11.96 17.78 -5.72
CA VAL A 29 11.26 17.36 -6.93
C VAL A 29 11.83 16.04 -7.44
N LYS A 30 11.09 15.40 -8.35
CA LYS A 30 11.59 14.26 -9.13
C LYS A 30 11.48 14.59 -10.61
N LEU A 31 12.61 14.78 -11.26
CA LEU A 31 12.70 14.81 -12.72
C LEU A 31 12.70 13.37 -13.25
N TYR A 32 11.93 13.11 -14.31
CA TYR A 32 11.89 11.80 -14.94
C TYR A 32 11.44 11.92 -16.40
N LYS A 33 11.68 10.86 -17.19
CA LYS A 33 11.37 10.80 -18.62
C LYS A 33 10.54 9.57 -18.93
N THR A 34 9.62 9.73 -19.89
CA THR A 34 9.06 8.64 -20.68
C THR A 34 9.84 8.50 -21.98
N GLN A 35 9.36 7.71 -22.92
CA GLN A 35 9.94 7.64 -24.26
C GLN A 35 9.63 8.91 -25.10
N SER A 36 8.52 9.58 -24.82
CA SER A 36 7.97 10.66 -25.62
C SER A 36 8.06 12.04 -24.99
N ALA A 37 8.27 12.15 -23.66
CA ALA A 37 8.25 13.42 -22.97
C ALA A 37 9.05 13.45 -21.68
N ASP A 38 9.35 14.66 -21.23
CA ASP A 38 10.04 14.98 -19.98
C ASP A 38 9.03 15.49 -18.93
N TYR A 39 9.24 15.13 -17.67
CA TYR A 39 8.30 15.43 -16.58
C TYR A 39 9.00 15.86 -15.29
N LEU A 40 8.28 16.66 -14.55
CA LEU A 40 8.62 17.05 -13.17
C LEU A 40 7.46 16.61 -12.25
N TYR A 41 7.77 15.88 -11.19
CA TYR A 41 6.88 15.71 -10.05
C TYR A 41 7.35 16.65 -8.92
N ASP A 42 6.47 17.54 -8.48
CA ASP A 42 6.73 18.49 -7.39
C ASP A 42 6.18 17.97 -6.07
N THR A 43 7.07 17.72 -5.11
CA THR A 43 6.69 17.19 -3.79
C THR A 43 5.85 18.17 -2.99
N GLY A 44 6.09 19.47 -3.15
CA GLY A 44 5.37 20.51 -2.42
C GLY A 44 3.88 20.52 -2.71
N THR A 45 3.54 20.55 -3.98
CA THR A 45 2.17 20.64 -4.48
C THR A 45 1.54 19.29 -4.83
N ASN A 46 2.34 18.21 -4.89
CA ASN A 46 1.92 16.89 -5.34
C ASN A 46 1.48 16.85 -6.83
N LYS A 47 1.94 17.83 -7.64
CA LYS A 47 1.64 17.96 -9.06
C LYS A 47 2.64 17.22 -9.93
N VAL A 48 2.16 16.74 -11.09
CA VAL A 48 2.99 16.26 -12.20
C VAL A 48 2.85 17.24 -13.35
N LEU A 49 3.97 17.74 -13.85
CA LEU A 49 4.02 18.71 -14.94
C LEU A 49 4.83 18.15 -16.12
N LYS A 50 4.30 18.25 -17.33
CA LYS A 50 5.05 17.98 -18.55
C LYS A 50 5.97 19.15 -18.85
N CYS A 51 7.24 18.86 -19.08
CA CYS A 51 8.28 19.86 -19.33
C CYS A 51 8.64 19.90 -20.83
N LYS A 52 8.95 21.08 -21.34
CA LYS A 52 9.69 21.17 -22.61
C LYS A 52 11.13 20.71 -22.41
N PRO A 53 11.81 20.17 -23.45
CA PRO A 53 13.19 19.69 -23.34
C PRO A 53 14.19 20.73 -22.80
N ASN A 54 14.07 22.00 -23.20
CA ASN A 54 14.90 23.08 -22.69
C ASN A 54 14.64 23.38 -21.20
N VAL A 55 13.39 23.38 -20.75
CA VAL A 55 13.01 23.56 -19.34
C VAL A 55 13.56 22.43 -18.49
N PHE A 56 13.33 21.19 -18.93
CA PHE A 56 13.79 20.00 -18.22
C PHE A 56 15.32 20.01 -18.07
N PHE A 57 16.05 20.27 -19.15
CA PHE A 57 17.51 20.29 -19.12
C PHE A 57 18.06 21.43 -18.24
N LEU A 58 17.43 22.61 -18.25
CA LEU A 58 17.83 23.70 -17.36
C LEU A 58 17.66 23.29 -15.89
N LEU A 59 16.53 22.67 -15.54
CA LEU A 59 16.28 22.17 -14.18
C LEU A 59 17.28 21.07 -13.79
N GLU A 60 17.60 20.13 -14.70
CA GLU A 60 18.66 19.12 -14.45
C GLU A 60 20.00 19.77 -14.14
N CYS A 61 20.39 20.79 -14.89
CA CYS A 61 21.63 21.53 -14.66
C CYS A 61 21.60 22.27 -13.32
N LEU A 62 20.54 23.02 -13.03
CA LEU A 62 20.39 23.80 -11.78
C LEU A 62 20.36 22.90 -10.52
N PHE A 63 19.84 21.68 -10.64
CA PHE A 63 19.80 20.75 -9.50
C PHE A 63 21.08 19.92 -9.33
N SER A 64 21.91 19.81 -10.37
CA SER A 64 23.13 19.01 -10.32
C SER A 64 24.37 19.81 -9.96
N THR A 65 24.43 21.10 -10.29
CA THR A 65 25.65 21.92 -10.10
C THR A 65 25.32 23.30 -9.53
N GLU A 66 26.34 24.12 -9.36
CA GLU A 66 26.22 25.54 -9.02
C GLU A 66 25.64 26.33 -10.20
N MET A 67 24.92 27.42 -9.90
CA MET A 67 24.09 28.16 -10.85
C MET A 67 24.87 28.68 -12.07
N ASP A 68 26.05 29.29 -11.88
CA ASP A 68 26.85 29.78 -13.01
C ASP A 68 27.30 28.66 -13.95
N LYS A 69 27.72 27.55 -13.37
CA LYS A 69 28.09 26.34 -14.12
C LYS A 69 26.88 25.72 -14.82
N ALA A 70 25.72 25.68 -14.16
CA ALA A 70 24.48 25.18 -14.73
C ALA A 70 24.05 25.95 -15.99
N ILE A 71 24.12 27.29 -15.91
CA ILE A 71 23.80 28.17 -17.06
C ILE A 71 24.82 27.97 -18.19
N ALA A 72 26.10 27.87 -17.87
CA ALA A 72 27.14 27.62 -18.88
C ALA A 72 26.94 26.26 -19.57
N ILE A 73 26.64 25.21 -18.84
CA ILE A 73 26.29 23.89 -19.41
C ILE A 73 25.05 23.98 -20.30
N PHE A 74 24.00 24.68 -19.87
CA PHE A 74 22.81 24.87 -20.67
C PHE A 74 23.14 25.57 -22.00
N LEU A 75 23.84 26.69 -21.95
CA LEU A 75 24.21 27.50 -23.14
C LEU A 75 25.23 26.81 -24.06
N SER A 76 25.90 25.75 -23.60
CA SER A 76 26.71 24.91 -24.49
C SER A 76 25.89 23.99 -25.40
N ARG A 77 24.61 23.77 -25.08
CA ARG A 77 23.73 22.84 -25.79
C ARG A 77 22.52 23.52 -26.45
N PHE A 78 22.02 24.59 -25.86
CA PHE A 78 20.84 25.34 -26.30
C PHE A 78 21.20 26.79 -26.58
N GLN A 79 20.42 27.41 -27.48
CA GLN A 79 20.61 28.83 -27.81
C GLN A 79 20.06 29.73 -26.69
N GLU A 80 20.45 30.98 -26.73
CA GLU A 80 20.05 32.01 -25.76
C GLU A 80 18.52 32.21 -25.67
N GLY A 81 17.85 32.25 -26.83
CA GLY A 81 16.38 32.35 -26.90
C GLY A 81 15.67 31.18 -26.20
N GLU A 82 16.29 29.98 -26.25
CA GLU A 82 15.76 28.81 -25.56
C GLU A 82 15.99 28.87 -24.04
N PHE A 83 17.08 29.55 -23.60
CA PHE A 83 17.30 29.84 -22.18
C PHE A 83 16.23 30.80 -21.65
N ILE A 84 15.95 31.87 -22.38
CA ILE A 84 14.90 32.83 -22.02
C ILE A 84 13.54 32.13 -21.93
N ASP A 85 13.16 31.34 -22.96
CA ASP A 85 11.90 30.56 -22.95
C ASP A 85 11.84 29.61 -21.74
N ALA A 86 12.94 28.94 -21.42
CA ALA A 86 12.97 28.01 -20.28
C ALA A 86 12.79 28.74 -18.94
N VAL A 87 13.49 29.86 -18.73
CA VAL A 87 13.36 30.66 -17.50
C VAL A 87 11.96 31.24 -17.34
N GLU A 88 11.39 31.82 -18.41
CA GLU A 88 10.04 32.39 -18.36
C GLU A 88 8.98 31.30 -18.06
N LYS A 89 9.12 30.09 -18.61
CA LYS A 89 8.22 28.98 -18.29
C LYS A 89 8.35 28.53 -16.84
N ILE A 90 9.57 28.51 -16.29
CA ILE A 90 9.79 28.23 -14.87
C ILE A 90 9.16 29.32 -14.00
N LYS A 91 9.32 30.62 -14.34
CA LYS A 91 8.68 31.72 -13.62
C LYS A 91 7.15 31.55 -13.60
N VAL A 92 6.54 31.30 -14.75
CA VAL A 92 5.10 31.06 -14.87
C VAL A 92 4.64 29.84 -14.04
N ALA A 93 5.41 28.75 -14.07
CA ALA A 93 5.07 27.55 -13.30
C ALA A 93 5.17 27.82 -11.78
N VAL A 94 6.18 28.54 -11.33
CA VAL A 94 6.30 28.97 -9.93
C VAL A 94 5.12 29.84 -9.50
N GLU A 95 4.77 30.84 -10.31
CA GLU A 95 3.73 31.80 -9.98
C GLU A 95 2.31 31.22 -10.05
N LYS A 96 2.02 30.44 -11.08
CA LYS A 96 0.66 29.91 -11.31
C LYS A 96 0.40 28.57 -10.66
N GLU A 97 1.42 27.70 -10.58
CA GLU A 97 1.26 26.35 -10.09
C GLU A 97 1.80 26.14 -8.67
N GLY A 98 2.55 27.10 -8.12
CA GLY A 98 3.16 27.03 -6.79
C GLY A 98 4.26 25.96 -6.68
N VAL A 99 4.79 25.47 -7.80
CA VAL A 99 5.82 24.42 -7.82
C VAL A 99 7.22 24.96 -7.60
N LEU A 100 8.17 24.08 -7.30
CA LEU A 100 9.58 24.42 -7.08
C LEU A 100 9.85 25.29 -5.83
N LEU A 101 8.92 25.30 -4.88
CA LEU A 101 8.98 26.12 -3.65
C LEU A 101 9.05 25.30 -2.36
N SER A 102 9.13 23.96 -2.44
CA SER A 102 9.24 23.10 -1.27
C SER A 102 10.68 22.67 -1.02
N PHE A 103 11.19 22.92 0.19
CA PHE A 103 12.56 22.60 0.59
C PHE A 103 12.64 21.54 1.69
N GLY A 104 11.51 20.93 2.00
CA GLY A 104 11.35 19.88 2.99
C GLY A 104 10.32 20.21 4.07
N ALA A 105 9.95 19.19 4.82
CA ALA A 105 9.07 19.34 5.96
C ALA A 105 9.86 19.67 7.22
N ASN A 106 9.33 20.59 8.02
CA ASN A 106 9.85 20.89 9.35
C ASN A 106 9.18 20.00 10.41
N GLN A 107 8.02 19.46 10.11
CA GLN A 107 7.27 18.55 10.98
C GLN A 107 6.46 17.55 10.15
N PHE A 108 6.21 16.40 10.77
CA PHE A 108 5.25 15.44 10.28
C PHE A 108 3.97 15.47 11.09
N GLY A 109 2.92 14.89 10.55
CA GLY A 109 1.66 14.67 11.23
C GLY A 109 0.95 13.45 10.67
N LEU A 110 0.01 12.94 11.44
CA LEU A 110 -0.74 11.74 11.07
C LEU A 110 -1.71 11.96 9.91
N SER A 111 -2.29 13.12 9.78
CA SER A 111 -3.09 13.62 8.64
C SER A 111 -3.71 14.96 8.99
N SER A 112 -3.96 15.81 7.99
CA SER A 112 -4.67 17.09 8.17
C SER A 112 -6.11 16.94 8.67
N HIS A 113 -6.69 15.75 8.49
CA HIS A 113 -8.08 15.47 8.86
C HIS A 113 -8.25 15.06 10.33
N TYR A 114 -7.17 14.89 11.08
CA TYR A 114 -7.21 14.42 12.45
C TYR A 114 -7.08 15.60 13.42
N GLY A 115 -8.20 15.91 14.06
CA GLY A 115 -8.25 16.81 15.20
C GLY A 115 -7.72 16.15 16.48
N ASN A 116 -8.53 16.06 17.51
CA ASN A 116 -8.16 15.40 18.76
C ASN A 116 -8.11 13.86 18.58
N LEU A 117 -6.94 13.26 18.80
CA LEU A 117 -6.71 11.81 18.69
C LEU A 117 -7.69 11.02 19.56
N LYS A 118 -7.93 11.49 20.80
CA LYS A 118 -8.85 10.83 21.72
C LYS A 118 -10.27 10.78 21.15
N ASP A 119 -10.79 11.90 20.66
CA ASP A 119 -12.15 11.96 20.09
C ASP A 119 -12.32 11.04 18.88
N LEU A 120 -11.25 10.89 18.09
CA LEU A 120 -11.24 9.98 16.94
C LEU A 120 -11.30 8.53 17.37
N LEU A 121 -10.46 8.13 18.30
CA LEU A 121 -10.41 6.78 18.84
C LEU A 121 -11.72 6.42 19.55
N ASP A 122 -12.33 7.38 20.24
CA ASP A 122 -13.61 7.21 20.94
C ASP A 122 -14.83 7.12 20.00
N SER A 123 -14.69 7.48 18.71
CA SER A 123 -15.89 7.64 17.85
C SER A 123 -15.81 7.06 16.44
N LYS A 124 -14.62 6.84 15.87
CA LYS A 124 -14.45 6.54 14.44
C LYS A 124 -13.78 5.18 14.15
N LEU A 125 -13.74 4.26 15.10
CA LEU A 125 -13.27 2.91 14.85
C LEU A 125 -14.10 2.29 13.72
N SER A 126 -13.43 1.77 12.68
CA SER A 126 -14.13 1.26 11.49
C SER A 126 -14.10 -0.27 11.38
N GLN A 127 -13.10 -0.93 11.92
CA GLN A 127 -12.94 -2.38 11.73
C GLN A 127 -12.40 -3.06 12.98
N LEU A 128 -13.04 -4.16 13.31
CA LEU A 128 -12.58 -5.11 14.30
C LEU A 128 -12.11 -6.39 13.59
N THR A 129 -10.88 -6.82 13.83
CA THR A 129 -10.37 -8.09 13.32
C THR A 129 -10.16 -9.03 14.51
N LEU A 130 -10.91 -10.13 14.57
CA LEU A 130 -10.86 -11.11 15.64
C LEU A 130 -9.89 -12.24 15.27
N GLU A 131 -8.90 -12.52 16.12
CA GLU A 131 -8.09 -13.73 16.06
C GLU A 131 -8.88 -14.89 16.65
N VAL A 132 -9.69 -15.54 15.79
CA VAL A 132 -10.64 -16.59 16.22
C VAL A 132 -9.94 -17.75 16.92
N THR A 133 -8.77 -18.13 16.41
CA THR A 133 -7.97 -19.25 16.92
C THR A 133 -6.50 -19.11 16.47
N GLU A 134 -5.58 -19.60 17.28
CA GLU A 134 -4.18 -19.77 16.90
C GLU A 134 -3.94 -21.08 16.13
N ARG A 135 -4.89 -22.01 16.16
CA ARG A 135 -4.78 -23.32 15.50
C ARG A 135 -4.92 -23.18 13.99
N CYS A 136 -4.17 -23.96 13.25
CA CYS A 136 -4.28 -24.07 11.81
C CYS A 136 -3.92 -25.51 11.38
N PRO A 137 -4.69 -26.13 10.47
CA PRO A 137 -4.35 -27.45 9.92
C PRO A 137 -3.26 -27.39 8.84
N MET A 138 -2.72 -26.19 8.57
CA MET A 138 -1.63 -25.98 7.63
C MET A 138 -0.36 -25.50 8.32
N ARG A 139 0.78 -25.72 7.66
CA ARG A 139 2.12 -25.24 8.03
C ARG A 139 2.81 -24.62 6.82
N CYS A 140 2.23 -23.51 6.33
CA CYS A 140 2.81 -22.77 5.21
C CYS A 140 4.19 -22.24 5.58
N LEU A 141 5.19 -22.44 4.71
CA LEU A 141 6.60 -22.15 5.03
C LEU A 141 6.87 -20.67 5.32
N TYR A 142 6.08 -19.76 4.76
CA TYR A 142 6.20 -18.31 4.94
C TYR A 142 5.18 -17.73 5.95
N CYS A 143 4.50 -18.59 6.71
CA CYS A 143 3.40 -18.15 7.58
C CYS A 143 3.91 -17.24 8.71
N PRO A 144 3.30 -16.08 8.96
CA PRO A 144 3.68 -15.23 10.08
C PRO A 144 3.32 -15.83 11.46
N TYR A 145 2.62 -16.96 11.51
CA TYR A 145 2.38 -17.75 12.73
C TYR A 145 3.41 -18.88 12.91
N ASN A 146 4.57 -18.78 12.29
CA ASN A 146 5.59 -19.81 12.37
C ASN A 146 6.56 -19.52 13.54
N TYR A 147 6.70 -20.48 14.46
CA TYR A 147 7.60 -20.41 15.63
C TYR A 147 9.09 -20.26 15.27
N SER A 148 9.48 -20.55 14.05
CA SER A 148 10.85 -20.37 13.56
C SER A 148 11.26 -18.91 13.43
N PHE A 149 10.33 -17.97 13.55
CA PHE A 149 10.58 -16.55 13.34
C PHE A 149 10.38 -15.77 14.64
N GLU A 150 11.45 -15.18 15.15
CA GLU A 150 11.53 -14.56 16.48
C GLU A 150 10.45 -13.51 16.76
N TYR A 151 10.01 -12.79 15.71
CA TYR A 151 9.07 -11.67 15.82
C TYR A 151 7.67 -11.99 15.32
N SER A 152 7.44 -13.24 14.97
CA SER A 152 6.15 -13.73 14.50
C SER A 152 5.27 -14.21 15.67
N ARG A 153 3.98 -14.33 15.41
CA ARG A 153 3.08 -15.08 16.27
C ARG A 153 3.30 -16.57 16.03
N ASN A 154 3.04 -17.39 17.02
CA ASN A 154 3.17 -18.83 16.87
C ASN A 154 1.81 -19.49 16.62
N HIS A 155 1.82 -20.59 15.87
CA HIS A 155 0.71 -21.52 15.93
C HIS A 155 0.61 -22.07 17.36
N GLY A 156 -0.51 -21.80 18.01
CA GLY A 156 -0.84 -22.26 19.35
C GLY A 156 -2.08 -23.15 19.34
N GLU A 157 -2.58 -23.44 20.53
CA GLU A 157 -3.79 -24.25 20.75
C GLU A 157 -4.95 -23.42 21.31
N ARG A 158 -4.75 -22.10 21.48
CA ARG A 158 -5.74 -21.24 22.11
C ARG A 158 -6.82 -20.82 21.10
N ASP A 159 -8.05 -20.80 21.57
CA ASP A 159 -9.21 -20.26 20.88
C ASP A 159 -9.72 -19.02 21.61
N MET A 160 -10.24 -18.06 20.89
CA MET A 160 -10.93 -16.91 21.46
C MET A 160 -12.23 -17.37 22.13
N SER A 161 -12.50 -16.90 23.34
CA SER A 161 -13.78 -17.13 24.01
C SER A 161 -14.87 -16.20 23.48
N LEU A 162 -16.14 -16.62 23.56
CA LEU A 162 -17.27 -15.75 23.21
C LEU A 162 -17.31 -14.50 24.09
N GLU A 163 -16.89 -14.59 25.36
CA GLU A 163 -16.81 -13.42 26.23
C GLU A 163 -15.88 -12.34 25.66
N VAL A 164 -14.67 -12.73 25.26
CA VAL A 164 -13.69 -11.81 24.65
C VAL A 164 -14.23 -11.23 23.36
N ALA A 165 -14.83 -12.06 22.50
CA ALA A 165 -15.38 -11.61 21.22
C ALA A 165 -16.54 -10.62 21.41
N PHE A 166 -17.46 -10.91 22.31
CA PHE A 166 -18.62 -10.04 22.56
C PHE A 166 -18.18 -8.70 23.17
N LYS A 167 -17.24 -8.70 24.12
CA LYS A 167 -16.63 -7.45 24.62
C LYS A 167 -15.97 -6.63 23.51
N ALA A 168 -15.27 -7.29 22.58
CA ALA A 168 -14.67 -6.61 21.44
C ALA A 168 -15.73 -6.02 20.49
N ILE A 169 -16.82 -6.73 20.25
CA ILE A 169 -17.96 -6.24 19.43
C ILE A 169 -18.65 -5.06 20.12
N ASP A 170 -18.86 -5.10 21.43
CA ASP A 170 -19.39 -3.99 22.22
C ASP A 170 -18.45 -2.78 22.18
N TYR A 171 -17.13 -3.03 22.20
CA TYR A 171 -16.13 -1.98 22.04
C TYR A 171 -16.25 -1.30 20.67
N LEU A 172 -16.37 -2.08 19.58
CA LEU A 172 -16.63 -1.53 18.24
C LEU A 172 -17.90 -0.68 18.25
N LYS A 173 -19.00 -1.16 18.83
CA LYS A 173 -20.26 -0.41 18.89
C LYS A 173 -20.08 0.94 19.56
N THR A 174 -19.41 0.96 20.71
CA THR A 174 -19.24 2.18 21.52
C THR A 174 -18.33 3.19 20.82
N HIS A 175 -17.31 2.73 20.09
CA HIS A 175 -16.26 3.58 19.50
C HIS A 175 -16.42 3.84 18.00
N SER A 176 -17.55 3.47 17.39
CA SER A 176 -17.77 3.60 15.93
C SER A 176 -18.97 4.48 15.56
N TYR A 177 -19.56 5.23 16.49
CA TYR A 177 -20.81 5.95 16.25
C TYR A 177 -20.72 7.08 15.22
N LYS A 178 -19.51 7.60 14.94
CA LYS A 178 -19.20 8.54 13.84
C LYS A 178 -18.50 7.89 12.66
N SER A 179 -18.36 6.56 12.65
CA SER A 179 -17.74 5.86 11.51
C SER A 179 -18.77 5.71 10.39
N ASP A 180 -18.35 5.99 9.16
CA ASP A 180 -19.18 5.82 7.96
C ASP A 180 -19.36 4.33 7.63
N ARG A 181 -18.45 3.49 8.07
CA ARG A 181 -18.41 2.06 7.77
C ARG A 181 -17.96 1.26 8.98
N ARG A 182 -18.57 0.10 9.20
CA ARG A 182 -18.21 -0.82 10.30
C ARG A 182 -18.03 -2.21 9.75
N ALA A 183 -17.00 -2.90 10.23
CA ALA A 183 -16.74 -4.27 9.83
C ALA A 183 -16.24 -5.13 10.99
N VAL A 184 -16.67 -6.40 11.00
CA VAL A 184 -16.09 -7.46 11.82
C VAL A 184 -15.43 -8.47 10.90
N THR A 185 -14.13 -8.65 11.06
CA THR A 185 -13.29 -9.54 10.26
C THR A 185 -12.86 -10.74 11.10
N PHE A 186 -13.00 -11.94 10.54
CA PHE A 186 -12.53 -13.17 11.15
C PHE A 186 -11.18 -13.57 10.57
N TYR A 187 -10.20 -13.77 11.45
CA TYR A 187 -8.81 -14.06 11.11
C TYR A 187 -8.20 -15.02 12.13
N GLY A 188 -6.90 -15.32 12.02
CA GLY A 188 -6.15 -16.14 12.97
C GLY A 188 -5.30 -17.20 12.27
N GLY A 189 -5.17 -18.36 12.84
CA GLY A 189 -4.59 -19.53 12.17
C GLY A 189 -5.50 -19.96 11.01
N GLU A 190 -6.56 -20.74 11.33
CA GLU A 190 -7.66 -20.99 10.38
C GLU A 190 -9.00 -20.78 11.09
N PRO A 191 -9.69 -19.67 10.82
CA PRO A 191 -10.91 -19.31 11.55
C PRO A 191 -12.06 -20.32 11.32
N LEU A 192 -12.09 -21.04 10.20
CA LEU A 192 -13.13 -22.05 9.94
C LEU A 192 -13.05 -23.30 10.83
N LEU A 193 -11.98 -23.48 11.60
CA LEU A 193 -11.96 -24.47 12.67
C LEU A 193 -13.00 -24.20 13.78
N ARG A 194 -13.46 -22.95 13.85
CA ARG A 194 -14.45 -22.48 14.82
C ARG A 194 -15.61 -21.78 14.12
N PHE A 195 -16.22 -22.49 13.16
CA PHE A 195 -17.35 -21.94 12.41
C PHE A 195 -18.55 -21.62 13.30
N ASP A 196 -18.84 -22.44 14.31
CA ASP A 196 -19.82 -22.20 15.37
C ASP A 196 -19.63 -20.86 16.09
N PHE A 197 -18.37 -20.56 16.43
CA PHE A 197 -17.99 -19.29 17.05
C PHE A 197 -18.25 -18.10 16.10
N ILE A 198 -17.91 -18.24 14.80
CA ILE A 198 -18.18 -17.20 13.80
C ILE A 198 -19.68 -16.92 13.71
N GLN A 199 -20.51 -17.97 13.67
CA GLN A 199 -21.97 -17.84 13.64
C GLN A 199 -22.47 -17.07 14.86
N SER A 200 -22.01 -17.43 16.06
CA SER A 200 -22.37 -16.76 17.32
C SER A 200 -21.96 -15.27 17.31
N CYS A 201 -20.78 -14.94 16.79
CA CYS A 201 -20.31 -13.56 16.69
C CYS A 201 -21.17 -12.75 15.68
N VAL A 202 -21.54 -13.33 14.55
CA VAL A 202 -22.41 -12.68 13.55
C VAL A 202 -23.79 -12.39 14.13
N GLU A 203 -24.40 -13.37 14.81
CA GLU A 203 -25.70 -13.19 15.46
C GLU A 203 -25.65 -12.12 16.53
N TYR A 204 -24.65 -12.17 17.40
CA TYR A 204 -24.44 -11.15 18.43
C TYR A 204 -24.25 -9.76 17.81
N THR A 205 -23.39 -9.64 16.79
CA THR A 205 -23.17 -8.35 16.11
C THR A 205 -24.47 -7.80 15.54
N LYS A 206 -25.28 -8.62 14.87
CA LYS A 206 -26.56 -8.19 14.32
C LYS A 206 -27.54 -7.73 15.41
N SER A 207 -27.55 -8.38 16.56
CA SER A 207 -28.40 -7.98 17.70
C SER A 207 -27.98 -6.63 18.26
N VAL A 208 -26.67 -6.41 18.42
CA VAL A 208 -26.07 -5.21 19.01
C VAL A 208 -26.16 -4.01 18.06
N PHE A 209 -26.03 -4.24 16.75
CA PHE A 209 -26.10 -3.19 15.71
C PHE A 209 -27.44 -3.18 14.97
N SER A 210 -28.55 -3.48 15.63
CA SER A 210 -29.89 -3.62 15.01
C SER A 210 -30.36 -2.43 14.17
N LYS A 211 -29.77 -1.24 14.36
CA LYS A 211 -30.13 0.01 13.65
C LYS A 211 -29.07 0.48 12.65
N THR A 212 -27.95 -0.22 12.55
CA THR A 212 -26.80 0.17 11.69
C THR A 212 -26.21 -1.05 11.03
N SER A 213 -25.78 -0.93 9.77
CA SER A 213 -25.14 -2.03 9.07
C SER A 213 -23.72 -2.26 9.58
N VAL A 214 -23.33 -3.52 9.65
CA VAL A 214 -21.97 -3.98 9.89
C VAL A 214 -21.63 -5.02 8.84
N ASP A 215 -20.50 -4.81 8.15
CA ASP A 215 -20.00 -5.76 7.17
C ASP A 215 -19.23 -6.89 7.87
N PHE A 216 -19.33 -8.08 7.32
CA PHE A 216 -18.54 -9.23 7.80
C PHE A 216 -17.59 -9.65 6.70
N ASN A 217 -16.37 -10.05 7.07
CA ASN A 217 -15.44 -10.67 6.13
C ASN A 217 -14.55 -11.68 6.83
N ILE A 218 -13.93 -12.57 6.05
CA ILE A 218 -13.07 -13.63 6.56
C ILE A 218 -11.87 -13.82 5.65
N THR A 219 -10.73 -14.15 6.25
CA THR A 219 -9.57 -14.68 5.53
C THR A 219 -9.38 -16.14 5.92
N THR A 220 -9.39 -17.03 4.93
CA THR A 220 -9.29 -18.48 5.13
C THR A 220 -8.31 -19.12 4.16
N ASN A 221 -7.72 -20.24 4.56
CA ASN A 221 -6.95 -21.10 3.67
C ASN A 221 -7.83 -21.93 2.71
N GLY A 222 -9.15 -21.95 2.90
CA GLY A 222 -10.13 -22.54 2.00
C GLY A 222 -10.35 -24.05 2.11
N ILE A 223 -9.50 -24.79 2.85
CA ILE A 223 -9.57 -26.26 2.88
C ILE A 223 -10.78 -26.85 3.64
N LEU A 224 -11.45 -26.02 4.44
CA LEU A 224 -12.61 -26.40 5.26
C LEU A 224 -13.93 -25.88 4.70
N ILE A 225 -13.95 -25.25 3.55
CA ILE A 225 -15.16 -24.71 2.94
C ILE A 225 -16.05 -25.86 2.45
N THR A 226 -17.23 -25.93 3.02
CA THR A 226 -18.32 -26.83 2.62
C THR A 226 -19.45 -26.04 1.97
N GLN A 227 -20.41 -26.72 1.35
CA GLN A 227 -21.60 -26.08 0.80
C GLN A 227 -22.40 -25.32 1.87
N GLU A 228 -22.47 -25.86 3.07
CA GLU A 228 -23.14 -25.21 4.21
C GLU A 228 -22.46 -23.88 4.56
N ILE A 229 -21.13 -23.87 4.68
CA ILE A 229 -20.33 -22.67 4.97
C ILE A 229 -20.48 -21.64 3.84
N ALA A 230 -20.40 -22.07 2.57
CA ALA A 230 -20.56 -21.18 1.44
C ALA A 230 -21.96 -20.52 1.41
N ASN A 231 -23.01 -21.30 1.64
CA ASN A 231 -24.38 -20.79 1.74
C ASN A 231 -24.56 -19.80 2.90
N TYR A 232 -23.93 -20.08 4.04
CA TYR A 232 -23.95 -19.17 5.19
C TYR A 232 -23.27 -17.83 4.86
N PHE A 233 -22.10 -17.87 4.21
CA PHE A 233 -21.38 -16.68 3.80
C PHE A 233 -22.16 -15.85 2.78
N PHE A 234 -22.70 -16.49 1.77
CA PHE A 234 -23.56 -15.83 0.78
C PHE A 234 -24.77 -15.17 1.43
N LYS A 235 -25.51 -15.90 2.27
CA LYS A 235 -26.69 -15.37 3.00
C LYS A 235 -26.36 -14.16 3.87
N ASN A 236 -25.17 -14.12 4.44
CA ASN A 236 -24.72 -13.04 5.33
C ASN A 236 -23.82 -12.00 4.61
N ASN A 237 -23.79 -12.04 3.27
CA ASN A 237 -23.08 -11.08 2.42
C ASN A 237 -21.58 -10.95 2.72
N PHE A 238 -20.89 -12.05 3.05
CA PHE A 238 -19.47 -12.05 3.34
C PHE A 238 -18.62 -11.86 2.07
N PRO A 239 -17.74 -10.88 1.98
CA PRO A 239 -16.51 -11.01 1.21
C PRO A 239 -15.60 -12.07 1.82
N VAL A 240 -15.07 -12.97 0.97
CA VAL A 240 -14.18 -14.06 1.39
C VAL A 240 -12.82 -13.90 0.75
N VAL A 241 -11.79 -13.73 1.59
CA VAL A 241 -10.40 -13.75 1.15
C VAL A 241 -9.89 -15.19 1.25
N ILE A 242 -9.62 -15.80 0.10
CA ILE A 242 -9.14 -17.19 0.03
C ILE A 242 -7.68 -17.22 -0.40
N SER A 243 -6.89 -18.01 0.31
CA SER A 243 -5.43 -18.09 0.10
C SER A 243 -5.06 -19.15 -0.91
N ILE A 244 -4.55 -18.75 -2.09
CA ILE A 244 -4.05 -19.63 -3.15
C ILE A 244 -2.88 -18.95 -3.86
N ASP A 245 -1.74 -19.63 -4.02
CA ASP A 245 -0.51 -19.00 -4.50
C ASP A 245 -0.23 -19.22 -6.00
N GLY A 246 -1.14 -19.83 -6.71
CA GLY A 246 -0.99 -20.19 -8.11
C GLY A 246 -1.35 -21.65 -8.37
N PRO A 247 -0.92 -22.24 -9.50
CA PRO A 247 -1.09 -23.65 -9.84
C PRO A 247 -0.53 -24.61 -8.80
N LYS A 248 -0.91 -25.88 -8.92
CA LYS A 248 -0.65 -26.93 -7.93
C LYS A 248 0.80 -27.04 -7.50
N ASP A 249 1.72 -27.04 -8.45
CA ASP A 249 3.17 -27.16 -8.22
C ASP A 249 3.71 -25.98 -7.39
N ILE A 250 3.24 -24.76 -7.67
CA ILE A 250 3.63 -23.55 -6.94
C ILE A 250 2.99 -23.53 -5.56
N HIS A 251 1.66 -23.74 -5.50
CA HIS A 251 0.91 -23.73 -4.25
C HIS A 251 1.44 -24.77 -3.25
N ASP A 252 1.55 -26.02 -3.68
CA ASP A 252 1.95 -27.15 -2.84
C ASP A 252 3.43 -27.12 -2.43
N SER A 253 4.27 -26.29 -3.09
CA SER A 253 5.66 -26.13 -2.69
C SER A 253 5.79 -25.40 -1.33
N TYR A 254 4.89 -24.48 -1.02
CA TYR A 254 4.94 -23.66 0.20
C TYR A 254 3.75 -23.84 1.13
N ARG A 255 2.58 -24.20 0.61
CA ARG A 255 1.35 -24.35 1.40
C ARG A 255 1.06 -25.82 1.67
N LYS A 256 1.61 -26.31 2.77
CA LYS A 256 1.51 -27.71 3.19
C LYS A 256 0.62 -27.84 4.43
N ASP A 257 0.01 -29.03 4.58
CA ASP A 257 -0.66 -29.37 5.83
C ASP A 257 0.35 -29.78 6.92
N THR A 258 -0.16 -30.09 8.11
CA THR A 258 0.66 -30.53 9.26
C THR A 258 1.42 -31.83 9.02
N HIS A 259 1.06 -32.61 8.00
CA HIS A 259 1.72 -33.85 7.59
C HIS A 259 2.68 -33.65 6.40
N GLY A 260 2.86 -32.42 5.94
CA GLY A 260 3.72 -32.09 4.81
C GLY A 260 3.11 -32.31 3.43
N ASN A 261 1.82 -32.67 3.34
CA ASN A 261 1.13 -32.86 2.07
C ASN A 261 0.70 -31.52 1.45
N GLY A 262 0.65 -31.48 0.10
CA GLY A 262 0.08 -30.33 -0.61
C GLY A 262 -1.41 -30.15 -0.36
N THR A 263 -1.88 -28.92 -0.45
CA THR A 263 -3.24 -28.55 -0.10
C THR A 263 -4.06 -28.01 -1.27
N PHE A 264 -3.47 -27.86 -2.46
CA PHE A 264 -4.09 -27.24 -3.64
C PHE A 264 -5.47 -27.81 -3.99
N ASN A 265 -5.61 -29.12 -4.11
CA ASN A 265 -6.88 -29.73 -4.51
C ASN A 265 -8.01 -29.43 -3.51
N ARG A 266 -7.71 -29.40 -2.19
CA ARG A 266 -8.69 -29.06 -1.16
C ARG A 266 -9.08 -27.58 -1.24
N VAL A 267 -8.12 -26.69 -1.47
CA VAL A 267 -8.38 -25.25 -1.64
C VAL A 267 -9.20 -24.98 -2.89
N VAL A 268 -8.87 -25.60 -4.02
CA VAL A 268 -9.61 -25.47 -5.29
C VAL A 268 -11.06 -25.94 -5.15
N ASN A 269 -11.28 -27.05 -4.45
CA ASN A 269 -12.64 -27.52 -4.19
C ASN A 269 -13.45 -26.51 -3.36
N GLY A 270 -12.86 -25.95 -2.30
CA GLY A 270 -13.49 -24.90 -1.50
C GLY A 270 -13.75 -23.62 -2.29
N LEU A 271 -12.78 -23.19 -3.10
CA LEU A 271 -12.91 -22.03 -3.98
C LEU A 271 -14.01 -22.22 -5.02
N LYS A 272 -14.08 -23.41 -5.64
CA LYS A 272 -15.13 -23.73 -6.59
C LYS A 272 -16.51 -23.70 -5.94
N THR A 273 -16.65 -24.28 -4.75
CA THR A 273 -17.90 -24.25 -3.97
C THR A 273 -18.34 -22.80 -3.69
N LEU A 274 -17.40 -21.90 -3.36
CA LEU A 274 -17.72 -20.48 -3.18
C LEU A 274 -18.16 -19.84 -4.50
N VAL A 275 -17.40 -20.02 -5.58
CA VAL A 275 -17.72 -19.42 -6.88
C VAL A 275 -19.08 -19.89 -7.37
N ASP A 276 -19.37 -21.18 -7.30
CA ASP A 276 -20.67 -21.75 -7.70
C ASP A 276 -21.82 -21.19 -6.82
N THR A 277 -21.58 -20.95 -5.52
CA THR A 277 -22.60 -20.43 -4.60
C THR A 277 -22.87 -18.94 -4.80
N TYR A 278 -21.82 -18.15 -5.06
CA TYR A 278 -21.93 -16.69 -5.26
C TYR A 278 -22.38 -16.32 -6.68
N GLY A 279 -22.19 -17.21 -7.66
CA GLY A 279 -22.57 -16.96 -9.05
C GLY A 279 -21.99 -15.64 -9.58
N ASP A 280 -22.84 -14.78 -10.11
CA ASP A 280 -22.43 -13.48 -10.68
C ASP A 280 -21.80 -12.53 -9.65
N GLU A 281 -22.05 -12.72 -8.36
CA GLU A 281 -21.45 -11.91 -7.30
C GLU A 281 -20.02 -12.35 -6.95
N ALA A 282 -19.57 -13.51 -7.42
CA ALA A 282 -18.28 -14.08 -7.07
C ALA A 282 -17.11 -13.12 -7.31
N ALA A 283 -17.12 -12.41 -8.44
CA ALA A 283 -16.08 -11.44 -8.80
C ALA A 283 -15.94 -10.28 -7.80
N ASN A 284 -17.04 -9.89 -7.15
CA ASN A 284 -17.06 -8.77 -6.19
C ASN A 284 -16.86 -9.21 -4.75
N LYS A 285 -17.09 -10.49 -4.45
CA LYS A 285 -17.12 -11.02 -3.08
C LYS A 285 -15.97 -11.97 -2.76
N ILE A 286 -15.34 -12.56 -3.76
CA ILE A 286 -14.21 -13.47 -3.56
C ILE A 286 -12.92 -12.74 -3.95
N ILE A 287 -11.96 -12.77 -3.04
CA ILE A 287 -10.64 -12.15 -3.23
C ILE A 287 -9.58 -13.24 -3.12
N LEU A 288 -8.74 -13.39 -4.13
CA LEU A 288 -7.60 -14.30 -4.05
C LEU A 288 -6.45 -13.61 -3.31
N SER A 289 -5.93 -14.27 -2.29
CA SER A 289 -4.72 -13.83 -1.58
C SER A 289 -3.57 -14.75 -1.95
N MET A 290 -2.59 -14.18 -2.66
CA MET A 290 -1.43 -14.88 -3.18
C MET A 290 -0.15 -14.40 -2.53
N VAL A 291 0.78 -15.32 -2.27
CA VAL A 291 2.15 -14.97 -1.88
C VAL A 291 3.10 -15.39 -3.00
N TYR A 292 3.72 -14.39 -3.63
CA TYR A 292 4.74 -14.62 -4.64
C TYR A 292 6.03 -15.05 -3.98
N THR A 293 6.31 -16.34 -4.04
CA THR A 293 7.43 -17.00 -3.37
C THR A 293 8.59 -17.29 -4.33
N PRO A 294 9.84 -17.42 -3.84
CA PRO A 294 10.99 -17.79 -4.66
C PRO A 294 10.82 -19.15 -5.40
N PRO A 295 11.55 -19.37 -6.50
CA PRO A 295 12.43 -18.42 -7.17
C PRO A 295 11.66 -17.32 -7.86
N TYR A 296 12.16 -16.07 -7.77
CA TYR A 296 11.53 -14.91 -8.40
C TYR A 296 12.00 -14.85 -9.87
N SER A 297 11.11 -15.19 -10.81
CA SER A 297 11.42 -15.17 -12.24
C SER A 297 10.19 -14.86 -13.08
N GLY A 298 10.39 -14.37 -14.31
CA GLY A 298 9.32 -14.14 -15.26
C GLY A 298 8.54 -15.43 -15.57
N GLU A 299 9.23 -16.57 -15.74
CA GLU A 299 8.61 -17.88 -15.96
C GLU A 299 7.66 -18.25 -14.80
N ARG A 300 8.06 -17.97 -13.54
CA ARG A 300 7.21 -18.24 -12.38
C ARG A 300 5.96 -17.35 -12.35
N ILE A 301 6.08 -16.10 -12.78
CA ILE A 301 4.93 -15.19 -12.87
C ILE A 301 3.96 -15.68 -13.94
N ASP A 302 4.46 -16.03 -15.12
CA ASP A 302 3.65 -16.57 -16.20
C ASP A 302 2.97 -17.88 -15.77
N ARG A 303 3.68 -18.72 -15.01
CA ARG A 303 3.12 -19.95 -14.44
C ARG A 303 2.02 -19.65 -13.41
N ILE A 304 2.17 -18.63 -12.56
CA ILE A 304 1.12 -18.19 -11.62
C ILE A 304 -0.10 -17.64 -12.39
N ALA A 305 0.13 -16.87 -13.43
CA ALA A 305 -0.93 -16.35 -14.29
C ALA A 305 -1.72 -17.45 -14.99
N ALA A 306 -1.08 -18.55 -15.37
CA ALA A 306 -1.72 -19.73 -15.98
C ALA A 306 -2.78 -20.42 -15.08
N LEU A 307 -2.92 -20.02 -13.80
CA LEU A 307 -3.97 -20.54 -12.92
C LEU A 307 -5.37 -20.36 -13.53
N TRP A 308 -5.62 -19.26 -14.24
CA TRP A 308 -6.93 -19.01 -14.88
C TRP A 308 -7.17 -19.91 -16.08
N ASP A 309 -6.13 -20.33 -16.77
CA ASP A 309 -6.23 -21.30 -17.88
C ASP A 309 -6.48 -22.72 -17.35
N GLU A 310 -5.88 -23.07 -16.20
CA GLU A 310 -6.08 -24.36 -15.53
C GLU A 310 -7.45 -24.46 -14.84
N LEU A 311 -8.03 -23.31 -14.43
CA LEU A 311 -9.32 -23.22 -13.76
C LEU A 311 -10.28 -22.33 -14.56
N PRO A 312 -10.80 -22.78 -15.73
CA PRO A 312 -11.59 -21.95 -16.64
C PRO A 312 -12.93 -21.46 -16.07
N TRP A 313 -13.37 -22.06 -14.96
CA TRP A 313 -14.54 -21.62 -14.20
C TRP A 313 -14.24 -20.43 -13.26
N LEU A 314 -12.97 -20.07 -13.09
CA LEU A 314 -12.59 -18.95 -12.24
C LEU A 314 -12.89 -17.62 -12.93
N PRO A 315 -13.66 -16.70 -12.31
CA PRO A 315 -13.97 -15.41 -12.92
C PRO A 315 -12.70 -14.62 -13.30
N LYS A 316 -12.67 -14.10 -14.53
CA LYS A 316 -11.52 -13.32 -15.05
C LYS A 316 -11.37 -11.94 -14.43
N ASN A 317 -12.35 -11.45 -13.67
CA ASN A 317 -12.36 -10.15 -13.02
C ASN A 317 -12.30 -10.22 -11.49
N LEU A 318 -11.80 -11.34 -10.95
CA LEU A 318 -11.55 -11.48 -9.51
C LEU A 318 -10.52 -10.48 -9.02
N ASN A 319 -10.76 -9.93 -7.84
CA ASN A 319 -9.74 -9.16 -7.13
C ASN A 319 -8.63 -10.08 -6.62
N VAL A 320 -7.39 -9.67 -6.82
CA VAL A 320 -6.20 -10.42 -6.40
C VAL A 320 -5.30 -9.55 -5.51
N ASN A 321 -5.01 -10.04 -4.31
CA ASN A 321 -3.98 -9.48 -3.46
C ASN A 321 -2.73 -10.34 -3.57
N ILE A 322 -1.78 -9.96 -4.41
CA ILE A 322 -0.48 -10.64 -4.49
C ILE A 322 0.57 -9.86 -3.70
N THR A 323 1.31 -10.55 -2.84
CA THR A 323 2.33 -9.96 -1.99
C THR A 323 3.57 -10.84 -1.93
N TYR A 324 4.72 -10.26 -1.62
CA TYR A 324 5.90 -11.03 -1.24
C TYR A 324 5.76 -11.60 0.18
N PRO A 325 6.50 -12.67 0.51
CA PRO A 325 6.62 -13.11 1.90
C PRO A 325 7.08 -11.96 2.78
N SER A 326 6.55 -11.88 4.00
CA SER A 326 7.04 -10.89 4.96
C SER A 326 8.52 -11.13 5.23
N GLU A 327 9.33 -10.07 5.30
CA GLU A 327 10.75 -10.20 5.61
C GLU A 327 10.92 -10.91 6.96
N GLY A 328 11.83 -11.87 7.00
CA GLY A 328 12.07 -12.70 8.19
C GLY A 328 11.09 -13.87 8.36
N THR A 329 10.14 -14.10 7.43
CA THR A 329 9.23 -15.25 7.50
C THR A 329 9.57 -16.36 6.50
N MET A 330 10.72 -16.29 5.84
CA MET A 330 11.21 -17.35 4.96
C MET A 330 12.31 -18.13 5.64
N PRO A 331 12.31 -19.48 5.51
CA PRO A 331 13.39 -20.31 6.04
C PRO A 331 14.77 -19.88 5.50
N ALA A 332 15.79 -19.95 6.37
CA ALA A 332 17.16 -19.70 5.96
C ALA A 332 17.57 -20.61 4.80
N GLY A 333 18.22 -20.05 3.77
CA GLY A 333 18.66 -20.78 2.58
C GLY A 333 17.68 -20.78 1.40
N ILE A 334 16.42 -20.40 1.57
CA ILE A 334 15.48 -20.21 0.45
C ILE A 334 15.68 -18.84 -0.22
N LEU A 335 16.04 -17.81 0.57
CA LEU A 335 16.43 -16.50 0.05
C LEU A 335 17.93 -16.50 -0.23
N SER A 336 18.36 -17.00 -1.40
CA SER A 336 19.72 -16.75 -1.88
C SER A 336 19.86 -15.33 -2.42
N THR A 337 21.09 -14.80 -2.46
CA THR A 337 21.40 -13.48 -3.06
C THR A 337 21.01 -13.41 -4.54
N GLU A 338 20.90 -14.52 -5.24
CA GLU A 338 20.44 -14.62 -6.62
C GLU A 338 18.93 -14.41 -6.72
N ASN A 339 18.14 -14.90 -5.78
CA ASN A 339 16.69 -14.72 -5.74
C ASN A 339 16.25 -13.26 -5.46
N VAL A 340 17.11 -12.44 -4.87
CA VAL A 340 16.83 -11.01 -4.57
C VAL A 340 16.97 -10.12 -5.81
N LYS A 341 17.74 -10.52 -6.83
CA LYS A 341 17.91 -9.73 -8.06
C LYS A 341 16.66 -9.69 -8.95
N GLU A 342 15.79 -10.66 -8.83
CA GLU A 342 14.61 -10.86 -9.69
C GLU A 342 13.29 -10.35 -9.06
N GLU A 343 13.33 -9.80 -7.85
CA GLU A 343 12.18 -9.21 -7.15
C GLU A 343 11.42 -8.14 -7.98
N LYS A 344 12.11 -7.60 -8.99
CA LYS A 344 11.59 -6.58 -9.91
C LYS A 344 10.65 -7.12 -10.99
N ASP A 345 10.61 -8.42 -11.19
CA ASP A 345 9.94 -9.01 -12.35
C ASP A 345 8.41 -9.01 -12.22
N LEU A 346 7.86 -9.25 -11.02
CA LEU A 346 6.42 -9.17 -10.81
C LEU A 346 5.87 -7.75 -11.08
N GLU A 347 6.54 -6.73 -10.57
CA GLU A 347 6.11 -5.33 -10.79
C GLU A 347 6.27 -4.93 -12.26
N ARG A 348 7.35 -5.32 -12.91
CA ARG A 348 7.57 -5.07 -14.33
C ARG A 348 6.54 -5.78 -15.19
N TRP A 349 6.31 -7.07 -14.93
CA TRP A 349 5.30 -7.88 -15.63
C TRP A 349 3.90 -7.26 -15.47
N GLY A 350 3.54 -6.86 -14.24
CA GLY A 350 2.26 -6.20 -13.96
C GLY A 350 2.07 -4.92 -14.78
N ILE A 351 3.07 -4.05 -14.78
CA ILE A 351 3.05 -2.80 -15.55
C ILE A 351 2.93 -3.06 -17.05
N GLU A 352 3.76 -3.95 -17.61
CA GLU A 352 3.76 -4.26 -19.04
C GLU A 352 2.44 -4.87 -19.50
N THR A 353 1.87 -5.78 -18.68
CA THR A 353 0.57 -6.41 -18.97
C THR A 353 -0.57 -5.39 -18.89
N PHE A 354 -0.56 -4.54 -17.88
CA PHE A 354 -1.54 -3.48 -17.72
C PHE A 354 -1.46 -2.44 -18.86
N GLU A 355 -0.25 -2.06 -19.25
CA GLU A 355 -0.03 -1.11 -20.36
C GLU A 355 -0.53 -1.67 -21.69
N LYS A 356 -0.33 -2.97 -21.96
CA LYS A 356 -0.86 -3.64 -23.16
C LYS A 356 -2.39 -3.61 -23.21
N LYS A 357 -3.05 -3.95 -22.10
CA LYS A 357 -4.52 -3.85 -21.98
C LYS A 357 -4.99 -2.44 -22.28
N TYR A 358 -4.37 -1.47 -21.63
CA TYR A 358 -4.78 -0.08 -21.70
C TYR A 358 -4.57 0.55 -23.07
N SER A 359 -3.52 0.14 -23.78
CA SER A 359 -3.24 0.57 -25.18
C SER A 359 -4.01 -0.22 -26.24
N GLY A 360 -4.81 -1.22 -25.85
CA GLY A 360 -5.55 -2.08 -26.79
C GLY A 360 -4.65 -3.02 -27.61
N THR A 361 -3.41 -3.25 -27.17
CA THR A 361 -2.43 -4.09 -27.88
C THR A 361 -2.35 -5.51 -27.30
N GLY A 362 -3.13 -5.80 -26.25
CA GLY A 362 -3.20 -7.11 -25.60
C GLY A 362 -4.30 -7.20 -24.58
N GLU A 363 -4.50 -8.39 -24.04
CA GLU A 363 -5.43 -8.64 -22.94
C GLU A 363 -4.79 -8.28 -21.58
N GLY A 364 -5.63 -7.83 -20.62
CA GLY A 364 -5.23 -7.65 -19.24
C GLY A 364 -5.19 -9.00 -18.50
N HIS A 365 -4.76 -8.94 -17.25
CA HIS A 365 -4.77 -10.10 -16.37
C HIS A 365 -5.22 -9.69 -14.95
N PRO A 366 -6.06 -10.47 -14.25
CA PRO A 366 -6.59 -10.10 -12.92
C PRO A 366 -5.52 -9.69 -11.92
N ILE A 367 -4.37 -10.35 -11.93
CA ILE A 367 -3.22 -9.99 -11.07
C ILE A 367 -2.71 -8.59 -11.42
N SER A 368 -2.43 -8.34 -12.70
CA SER A 368 -1.92 -7.04 -13.18
C SER A 368 -2.93 -5.93 -12.90
N ASP A 369 -4.19 -6.16 -13.22
CA ASP A 369 -5.27 -5.18 -13.05
C ASP A 369 -5.41 -4.81 -11.56
N SER A 370 -5.53 -5.80 -10.68
CA SER A 370 -5.63 -5.56 -9.22
C SER A 370 -4.42 -4.83 -8.63
N MET A 371 -3.21 -5.10 -9.16
CA MET A 371 -1.98 -4.44 -8.70
C MET A 371 -1.90 -2.98 -9.14
N GLU A 372 -2.16 -2.72 -10.41
CA GLU A 372 -1.88 -1.41 -10.99
C GLU A 372 -3.07 -0.45 -10.87
N GLU A 373 -4.31 -0.93 -10.98
CA GLU A 373 -5.50 -0.10 -10.75
C GLU A 373 -5.53 0.52 -9.36
N LYS A 374 -5.22 -0.25 -8.33
CA LYS A 374 -5.17 0.27 -6.96
C LYS A 374 -4.09 1.32 -6.77
N LYS A 375 -2.88 1.10 -7.31
CA LYS A 375 -1.77 2.06 -7.23
C LYS A 375 -2.10 3.36 -7.97
N LEU A 376 -2.67 3.23 -9.18
CA LEU A 376 -3.07 4.37 -10.00
C LEU A 376 -4.25 5.13 -9.39
N ALA A 377 -5.27 4.43 -8.86
CA ALA A 377 -6.39 5.06 -8.18
C ALA A 377 -5.92 5.89 -6.96
N MET A 378 -5.05 5.34 -6.12
CA MET A 378 -4.43 6.09 -5.02
C MET A 378 -3.66 7.33 -5.51
N PHE A 379 -2.97 7.20 -6.63
CA PHE A 379 -2.23 8.31 -7.22
C PHE A 379 -3.15 9.37 -7.81
N MET A 380 -4.20 8.99 -8.52
CA MET A 380 -5.17 9.92 -9.13
C MET A 380 -6.02 10.64 -8.09
N GLN A 381 -6.42 9.95 -7.03
CA GLN A 381 -7.22 10.53 -5.94
C GLN A 381 -6.38 11.27 -4.90
N ARG A 382 -5.06 11.41 -5.10
CA ARG A 382 -4.20 12.15 -4.19
C ARG A 382 -4.58 13.61 -4.10
N THR A 383 -4.42 14.21 -2.93
CA THR A 383 -4.64 15.65 -2.75
C THR A 383 -3.59 16.46 -3.50
N ILE A 384 -4.04 17.36 -4.36
CA ILE A 384 -3.22 18.36 -5.05
C ILE A 384 -3.31 19.67 -4.27
N PHE A 385 -2.17 20.33 -4.06
CA PHE A 385 -2.08 21.57 -3.31
C PHE A 385 -1.75 22.73 -4.24
N HIS A 386 -2.26 23.92 -3.93
CA HIS A 386 -1.92 25.15 -4.66
C HIS A 386 -0.55 25.69 -4.25
N GLU A 387 -0.18 25.51 -2.97
CA GLU A 387 1.06 25.96 -2.38
C GLU A 387 1.70 24.84 -1.54
N PRO A 388 3.03 24.80 -1.39
CA PRO A 388 3.67 23.85 -0.51
C PRO A 388 3.43 24.21 0.97
N PHE A 389 3.37 23.18 1.82
CA PHE A 389 3.25 23.33 3.26
C PHE A 389 4.54 22.86 3.96
N ASP A 390 4.85 23.45 5.08
CA ASP A 390 5.98 23.05 5.94
C ASP A 390 5.71 21.76 6.73
N LYS A 391 4.46 21.33 6.79
CA LYS A 391 4.05 20.08 7.44
C LYS A 391 3.66 19.04 6.41
N TYR A 392 4.27 17.85 6.50
CA TYR A 392 3.89 16.70 5.67
C TYR A 392 3.17 15.66 6.49
N TYR A 393 2.39 14.81 5.81
CA TYR A 393 1.67 13.70 6.41
C TYR A 393 2.26 12.38 5.93
N LEU A 394 2.34 11.42 6.84
CA LEU A 394 2.88 10.09 6.58
C LEU A 394 1.77 9.22 5.98
N ASN A 395 1.62 9.22 4.67
CA ASN A 395 0.51 8.58 3.95
C ASN A 395 0.43 7.06 4.16
N GLY A 396 1.55 6.38 4.37
CA GLY A 396 1.59 4.93 4.59
C GLY A 396 1.12 4.49 5.98
N CYS A 397 1.06 5.39 6.95
CA CYS A 397 0.74 5.06 8.34
C CYS A 397 -0.75 5.29 8.64
N CYS A 398 -1.43 4.23 9.06
CA CYS A 398 -2.74 4.36 9.68
C CYS A 398 -2.62 5.08 11.02
N VAL A 399 -3.65 5.79 11.47
CA VAL A 399 -3.75 6.15 12.89
C VAL A 399 -4.00 4.89 13.69
N PRO A 400 -3.09 4.51 14.63
CA PRO A 400 -3.21 3.27 15.38
C PRO A 400 -4.55 3.21 16.14
N GLY A 401 -5.29 2.13 15.96
CA GLY A 401 -6.58 1.93 16.61
C GLY A 401 -7.78 2.64 15.95
N LEU A 402 -7.57 3.52 14.98
CA LEU A 402 -8.67 4.25 14.33
C LEU A 402 -9.32 3.46 13.20
N ARG A 403 -8.52 3.06 12.20
CA ARG A 403 -9.05 2.32 11.05
C ARG A 403 -9.47 0.91 11.46
N LYS A 404 -8.59 0.21 12.18
CA LYS A 404 -8.85 -1.14 12.69
C LYS A 404 -8.10 -1.45 13.96
N ILE A 405 -8.65 -2.41 14.69
CA ILE A 405 -8.03 -3.09 15.81
C ILE A 405 -7.94 -4.57 15.46
N PHE A 406 -6.79 -5.20 15.71
CA PHE A 406 -6.66 -6.65 15.74
C PHE A 406 -6.73 -7.10 17.20
N VAL A 407 -7.69 -7.95 17.50
CA VAL A 407 -7.92 -8.50 18.84
C VAL A 407 -7.38 -9.91 18.91
N THR A 408 -6.41 -10.14 19.75
CA THR A 408 -5.83 -11.47 19.98
C THR A 408 -6.78 -12.38 20.76
N VAL A 409 -6.51 -13.69 20.75
CA VAL A 409 -7.38 -14.69 21.44
C VAL A 409 -7.59 -14.39 22.94
N ASP A 410 -6.66 -13.68 23.58
CA ASP A 410 -6.71 -13.24 24.97
C ASP A 410 -7.23 -11.81 25.17
N GLY A 411 -7.70 -11.18 24.09
CA GLY A 411 -8.35 -9.87 24.14
C GLY A 411 -7.43 -8.65 24.03
N ALA A 412 -6.11 -8.84 23.81
CA ALA A 412 -5.20 -7.71 23.63
C ALA A 412 -5.41 -7.01 22.28
N PHE A 413 -5.27 -5.68 22.26
CA PHE A 413 -5.40 -4.85 21.05
C PHE A 413 -4.05 -4.59 20.39
N ARG A 414 -3.97 -4.89 19.10
CA ARG A 414 -2.86 -4.53 18.21
C ARG A 414 -3.36 -3.64 17.08
N ILE A 415 -2.45 -2.86 16.49
CA ILE A 415 -2.81 -1.93 15.39
C ILE A 415 -3.26 -2.66 14.12
N CYS A 416 -2.79 -3.87 13.87
CA CYS A 416 -3.23 -4.75 12.77
C CYS A 416 -2.71 -6.19 12.96
N GLU A 417 -3.23 -7.10 12.14
CA GLU A 417 -2.85 -8.52 12.10
C GLU A 417 -1.42 -8.78 11.61
N LYS A 418 -0.81 -7.81 10.90
CA LYS A 418 0.53 -7.95 10.31
C LYS A 418 1.65 -7.42 11.19
N ILE A 419 1.33 -6.68 12.25
CA ILE A 419 2.37 -6.09 13.11
C ILE A 419 3.12 -7.19 13.89
N SER A 420 4.42 -6.96 14.15
CA SER A 420 5.23 -7.85 14.97
C SER A 420 4.55 -8.22 16.29
N SER A 421 4.69 -9.47 16.71
CA SER A 421 4.16 -9.95 18.00
C SER A 421 4.74 -9.19 19.20
N LYS A 422 5.93 -8.62 19.05
CA LYS A 422 6.63 -7.84 20.08
C LYS A 422 6.33 -6.34 20.04
N ALA A 423 5.58 -5.86 19.04
CA ALA A 423 5.21 -4.44 18.97
C ALA A 423 4.30 -4.05 20.13
N PRO A 424 4.36 -2.80 20.62
CA PRO A 424 3.57 -2.36 21.76
C PRO A 424 2.07 -2.61 21.56
N LEU A 425 1.41 -3.10 22.60
CA LEU A 425 -0.04 -3.26 22.63
C LEU A 425 -0.69 -1.89 22.79
N ILE A 426 -1.79 -1.66 22.09
CA ILE A 426 -2.54 -0.39 22.14
C ILE A 426 -3.73 -0.44 23.11
N GLY A 427 -3.86 -1.51 23.88
CA GLY A 427 -4.95 -1.71 24.85
C GLY A 427 -5.44 -3.15 24.88
N ASN A 428 -6.63 -3.35 25.45
CA ASN A 428 -7.31 -4.63 25.51
C ASN A 428 -8.84 -4.46 25.61
N VAL A 429 -9.60 -5.56 25.46
CA VAL A 429 -11.07 -5.55 25.48
C VAL A 429 -11.68 -5.15 26.84
N PHE A 430 -10.92 -5.24 27.93
CA PHE A 430 -11.41 -4.99 29.31
C PHE A 430 -11.17 -3.55 29.75
N GLU A 431 -10.06 -2.96 29.33
CA GLU A 431 -9.61 -1.62 29.77
C GLU A 431 -9.71 -0.56 28.64
N GLY A 432 -9.86 -1.00 27.38
CA GLY A 432 -9.89 -0.13 26.23
C GLY A 432 -8.50 0.28 25.74
N PHE A 433 -8.41 1.42 25.05
CA PHE A 433 -7.15 1.94 24.48
C PHE A 433 -6.19 2.49 25.54
N THR A 434 -4.91 2.24 25.35
CA THR A 434 -3.83 2.91 26.06
C THR A 434 -3.32 4.08 25.21
N LEU A 435 -3.97 5.25 25.39
CA LEU A 435 -3.68 6.46 24.58
C LEU A 435 -2.20 6.85 24.65
N GLU A 436 -1.58 6.72 25.82
CA GLU A 436 -0.17 7.04 26.01
C GLU A 436 0.74 6.18 25.12
N THR A 437 0.47 4.87 25.01
CA THR A 437 1.25 3.98 24.14
C THR A 437 1.06 4.34 22.66
N ILE A 438 -0.18 4.63 22.25
CA ILE A 438 -0.46 5.06 20.88
C ILE A 438 0.31 6.34 20.55
N GLN A 439 0.26 7.34 21.45
CA GLN A 439 0.91 8.62 21.23
C GLN A 439 2.44 8.48 21.23
N LYS A 440 3.03 7.90 22.26
CA LYS A 440 4.49 7.84 22.42
C LYS A 440 5.16 6.90 21.44
N ALA A 441 4.70 5.61 21.39
CA ALA A 441 5.40 4.59 20.63
C ALA A 441 5.13 4.65 19.13
N TYR A 442 3.87 4.92 18.74
CA TYR A 442 3.50 4.85 17.33
C TYR A 442 3.48 6.22 16.62
N ILE A 443 3.23 7.32 17.35
CA ILE A 443 3.16 8.65 16.73
C ILE A 443 4.46 9.39 16.93
N ASP A 444 4.78 9.74 18.17
CA ASP A 444 5.91 10.64 18.48
C ASP A 444 7.26 10.03 18.10
N GLU A 445 7.51 8.77 18.52
CA GLU A 445 8.75 8.07 18.19
C GLU A 445 8.89 7.86 16.67
N TYR A 446 7.79 7.45 15.99
CA TYR A 446 7.82 7.28 14.55
C TYR A 446 8.10 8.59 13.81
N GLU A 447 7.46 9.70 14.21
CA GLU A 447 7.69 11.02 13.63
C GLU A 447 9.13 11.47 13.86
N GLN A 448 9.58 11.46 15.11
CA GLN A 448 10.91 11.89 15.49
C GLN A 448 12.03 11.14 14.74
N MET A 449 11.92 9.82 14.70
CA MET A 449 12.92 8.97 14.04
C MET A 449 12.84 9.02 12.51
N SER A 450 11.67 9.36 11.95
CA SER A 450 11.48 9.44 10.50
C SER A 450 11.86 10.80 9.90
N LEU A 451 11.73 11.89 10.66
CA LEU A 451 11.91 13.25 10.16
C LEU A 451 13.25 13.48 9.46
N PRO A 452 14.41 13.02 9.98
CA PRO A 452 15.72 13.23 9.32
C PRO A 452 15.80 12.60 7.92
N LEU A 453 15.15 11.45 7.72
CA LEU A 453 15.14 10.74 6.44
C LEU A 453 14.09 11.26 5.48
N CYS A 454 12.89 11.51 5.99
CA CYS A 454 11.72 11.75 5.16
C CYS A 454 11.51 13.22 4.83
N SER A 455 12.05 14.16 5.63
CA SER A 455 11.89 15.61 5.42
C SER A 455 12.32 16.10 4.04
N LYS A 456 13.32 15.43 3.43
CA LYS A 456 13.86 15.75 2.11
C LYS A 456 13.55 14.68 1.06
N CYS A 457 12.62 13.79 1.34
CA CYS A 457 12.27 12.70 0.42
C CYS A 457 11.26 13.18 -0.64
N TRP A 458 11.61 13.08 -1.91
CA TRP A 458 10.71 13.46 -2.99
C TRP A 458 9.41 12.64 -3.04
N ALA A 459 9.46 11.38 -2.57
CA ALA A 459 8.32 10.48 -2.62
C ALA A 459 7.44 10.51 -1.35
N ILE A 460 7.69 11.42 -0.40
CA ILE A 460 7.02 11.40 0.92
C ILE A 460 5.49 11.42 0.82
N ARG A 461 4.93 12.17 -0.14
CA ARG A 461 3.47 12.24 -0.34
C ARG A 461 2.87 11.02 -1.04
N LEU A 462 3.71 10.18 -1.63
CA LEU A 462 3.33 8.96 -2.33
C LEU A 462 3.71 7.69 -1.55
N CYS A 463 4.42 7.83 -0.43
CA CYS A 463 5.03 6.74 0.32
C CYS A 463 3.98 5.86 1.01
N ASN A 464 4.11 4.53 0.89
CA ASN A 464 3.24 3.53 1.52
C ASN A 464 3.90 2.77 2.67
N ILE A 465 5.10 3.18 3.11
CA ILE A 465 5.77 2.54 4.25
C ILE A 465 4.97 2.80 5.52
N CYS A 466 4.60 1.73 6.22
CA CYS A 466 3.82 1.80 7.45
C CYS A 466 4.55 1.15 8.63
N TYR A 467 3.90 1.08 9.78
CA TYR A 467 4.44 0.48 11.01
C TYR A 467 4.91 -0.96 10.84
N VAL A 468 4.26 -1.76 9.98
CA VAL A 468 4.63 -3.17 9.76
C VAL A 468 6.07 -3.31 9.27
N GLN A 469 6.51 -2.42 8.37
CA GLN A 469 7.88 -2.45 7.86
C GLN A 469 8.91 -1.86 8.85
N THR A 470 8.47 -1.13 9.87
CA THR A 470 9.37 -0.38 10.75
C THR A 470 9.40 -0.87 12.19
N PHE A 471 8.42 -1.68 12.62
CA PHE A 471 8.31 -2.24 13.99
C PHE A 471 8.59 -3.75 14.03
N ARG A 472 9.53 -4.25 13.24
CA ARG A 472 9.81 -5.69 13.16
C ARG A 472 10.32 -6.29 14.44
N THR A 473 11.21 -5.58 15.12
CA THR A 473 11.82 -6.02 16.38
C THR A 473 11.00 -5.67 17.62
N GLY A 474 9.78 -5.14 17.43
CA GLY A 474 8.90 -4.71 18.52
C GLY A 474 9.05 -3.24 18.90
N LYS A 475 10.01 -2.52 18.34
CA LYS A 475 10.20 -1.07 18.45
C LYS A 475 10.50 -0.49 17.08
N PHE A 476 10.53 0.82 16.97
CA PHE A 476 10.93 1.47 15.71
C PHE A 476 12.36 1.07 15.34
N ASP A 477 12.53 0.60 14.09
CA ASP A 477 13.81 0.17 13.53
C ASP A 477 14.12 0.97 12.26
N ILE A 478 15.08 1.89 12.39
CA ILE A 478 15.50 2.78 11.30
C ILE A 478 16.12 2.02 10.12
N ASP A 479 16.85 0.94 10.37
CA ASP A 479 17.49 0.15 9.32
C ASP A 479 16.45 -0.59 8.48
N SER A 480 15.43 -1.16 9.11
CA SER A 480 14.27 -1.75 8.43
C SER A 480 13.53 -0.71 7.59
N LYS A 481 13.36 0.51 8.11
CA LYS A 481 12.79 1.61 7.34
C LYS A 481 13.63 1.96 6.13
N CYS A 482 14.94 2.11 6.28
CA CYS A 482 15.86 2.42 5.19
C CYS A 482 15.88 1.33 4.10
N ARG A 483 15.82 0.06 4.48
CA ARG A 483 15.68 -1.04 3.51
C ARG A 483 14.39 -0.91 2.70
N SER A 484 13.26 -0.69 3.38
CA SER A 484 11.96 -0.51 2.74
C SER A 484 11.91 0.75 1.86
N CYS A 485 12.55 1.86 2.26
CA CYS A 485 12.63 3.10 1.48
C CYS A 485 13.23 2.90 0.09
N ARG A 486 14.26 2.07 -0.06
CA ARG A 486 14.87 1.82 -1.37
C ARG A 486 13.91 1.20 -2.38
N GLY A 487 13.17 0.19 -1.94
CA GLY A 487 12.13 -0.45 -2.77
C GLY A 487 10.99 0.53 -3.10
N GLU A 488 10.54 1.28 -2.10
CA GLU A 488 9.45 2.24 -2.25
C GLU A 488 9.78 3.37 -3.23
N LEU A 489 10.97 3.96 -3.14
CA LEU A 489 11.43 4.99 -4.08
C LEU A 489 11.45 4.48 -5.53
N HIS A 490 11.87 3.23 -5.72
CA HIS A 490 11.86 2.59 -7.03
C HIS A 490 10.43 2.39 -7.55
N SER A 491 9.55 1.84 -6.72
CA SER A 491 8.13 1.63 -7.06
C SER A 491 7.43 2.95 -7.39
N LYS A 492 7.66 4.02 -6.61
CA LYS A 492 7.05 5.33 -6.92
C LYS A 492 7.60 5.98 -8.20
N SER A 493 8.89 5.77 -8.50
CA SER A 493 9.45 6.22 -9.78
C SER A 493 8.80 5.51 -10.98
N ARG A 494 8.49 4.21 -10.86
CA ARG A 494 7.76 3.45 -11.88
C ARG A 494 6.31 3.91 -11.99
N LEU A 495 5.63 4.14 -10.87
CA LEU A 495 4.27 4.64 -10.85
C LEU A 495 4.13 5.98 -11.60
N LEU A 496 5.04 6.93 -11.34
CA LEU A 496 5.07 8.21 -12.06
C LEU A 496 5.23 8.02 -13.57
N LYS A 497 6.13 7.12 -13.98
CA LYS A 497 6.33 6.82 -15.41
C LYS A 497 5.11 6.16 -16.03
N LEU A 498 4.55 5.13 -15.38
CA LEU A 498 3.36 4.44 -15.86
C LEU A 498 2.19 5.42 -16.03
N PHE A 499 1.89 6.21 -15.01
CA PHE A 499 0.86 7.23 -15.07
C PHE A 499 1.05 8.16 -16.26
N SER A 500 2.27 8.70 -16.46
CA SER A 500 2.55 9.62 -17.56
C SER A 500 2.41 8.96 -18.94
N ILE A 501 2.88 7.72 -19.10
CA ILE A 501 2.73 6.95 -20.35
C ILE A 501 1.24 6.74 -20.68
N LEU A 502 0.44 6.37 -19.69
CA LEU A 502 -0.99 6.14 -19.88
C LEU A 502 -1.71 7.45 -20.26
N MET A 503 -1.39 8.55 -19.58
CA MET A 503 -1.94 9.87 -19.89
C MET A 503 -1.51 10.38 -21.27
N GLU A 504 -0.31 10.06 -21.75
CA GLU A 504 0.14 10.38 -23.11
C GLU A 504 -0.65 9.62 -24.18
N LYS A 505 -1.00 8.35 -23.89
CA LYS A 505 -1.75 7.49 -24.82
C LYS A 505 -3.24 7.79 -24.85
N ASN A 506 -3.84 7.98 -23.68
CA ASN A 506 -5.28 8.24 -23.55
C ASN A 506 -5.56 9.02 -22.25
N PRO A 507 -5.63 10.36 -22.30
CA PRO A 507 -5.84 11.20 -21.12
C PRO A 507 -7.11 10.86 -20.33
N ASP A 508 -8.19 10.49 -21.01
CA ASP A 508 -9.49 10.22 -20.38
C ASP A 508 -9.64 8.77 -19.89
N GLY A 509 -8.77 7.90 -20.34
CA GLY A 509 -8.90 6.48 -20.11
C GLY A 509 -8.71 6.05 -18.65
N LEU A 510 -8.11 6.89 -17.80
CA LEU A 510 -7.95 6.64 -16.36
C LEU A 510 -9.11 7.20 -15.52
N ASN A 511 -10.11 7.85 -16.12
CA ASN A 511 -11.16 8.53 -15.37
C ASN A 511 -11.98 7.57 -14.50
N PHE A 512 -12.14 6.30 -14.89
CA PHE A 512 -12.81 5.29 -14.08
C PHE A 512 -12.14 5.05 -12.71
N LEU A 513 -10.86 5.38 -12.57
CA LEU A 513 -10.12 5.21 -11.31
C LEU A 513 -10.53 6.22 -10.23
N TYR A 514 -11.23 7.29 -10.57
CA TYR A 514 -11.81 8.19 -9.57
C TYR A 514 -12.97 7.54 -8.82
N ASP A 515 -13.64 6.55 -9.41
CA ASP A 515 -14.75 5.81 -8.81
C ASP A 515 -14.28 4.61 -7.98
N VAL A 516 -12.99 4.24 -8.06
CA VAL A 516 -12.41 3.14 -7.30
C VAL A 516 -12.38 3.53 -5.81
N LYS A 517 -13.10 2.77 -5.00
CA LYS A 517 -13.07 2.95 -3.54
C LYS A 517 -11.75 2.42 -2.99
N LEU A 518 -10.96 3.31 -2.44
CA LEU A 518 -9.72 2.98 -1.72
C LEU A 518 -10.08 2.54 -0.30
N GLU A 519 -9.98 1.25 -0.02
CA GLU A 519 -10.26 0.66 1.30
C GLU A 519 -9.03 0.67 2.23
#